data_28d93ea97ea4524ca33683e4e5ffecc0
#
_entry.id   28d93ea97ea4524ca33683e4e5ffecc0
#
_cell.length_a   1.000
_cell.length_b   1.000
_cell.length_c   1.000
_cell.angle_alpha   90.00
_cell.angle_beta   90.00
_cell.angle_gamma   90.00
#
_symmetry.space_group_name_H-M   'P 1'
#
loop_
_entity.id
_entity.type
_entity.pdbx_description
1 polymer ?
#
loop_
_entity_poly.entity_id
_entity_poly.type
_entity_poly.pdbx_seq_one_letter_code
_entity_poly.pdbx_strand_id
1 'polypeptide(L)'
;DMKLEGKLFIANRLTEMKEVVTAGGSGPFSMQLEEALVLLCREMDIPAPMWMKKNTKEFAAFHQTIFFREQYTEKVRFDRFQIRMLE
;
A
#
# COMPACT_ATOMS: atom_id res chain seq x y z
N ASP A 1 11.15 -7.57 -10.85
CA ASP A 1 10.85 -7.46 -9.42
C ASP A 1 10.00 -6.24 -9.14
N MET A 2 9.10 -6.35 -8.17
CA MET A 2 8.35 -5.20 -7.70
C MET A 2 8.84 -4.81 -6.31
N LYS A 3 9.16 -3.54 -6.14
CA LYS A 3 9.53 -2.99 -4.83
C LYS A 3 8.45 -2.01 -4.42
N LEU A 4 7.83 -2.26 -3.28
CA LEU A 4 6.73 -1.45 -2.78
C LEU A 4 7.07 -0.90 -1.40
N GLU A 5 6.92 0.40 -1.24
CA GLU A 5 7.17 1.09 0.02
C GLU A 5 5.84 1.45 0.68
N GLY A 6 5.75 1.26 2.00
CA GLY A 6 4.59 1.66 2.77
C GLY A 6 4.98 2.61 3.88
N LYS A 7 4.14 3.62 4.09
CA LYS A 7 4.32 4.62 5.16
C LYS A 7 3.03 4.79 5.92
N LEU A 8 3.12 4.78 7.25
CA LEU A 8 1.99 5.08 8.12
C LEU A 8 2.15 6.46 8.75
N PHE A 9 1.05 7.19 8.79
CA PHE A 9 1.03 8.55 9.34
C PHE A 9 -0.03 8.68 10.44
N ILE A 10 0.33 9.38 11.51
CA ILE A 10 -0.58 9.78 12.58
C ILE A 10 -0.38 11.27 12.79
N ALA A 11 -1.48 12.04 12.67
CA ALA A 11 -1.43 13.50 12.81
C ALA A 11 -0.33 14.12 11.93
N ASN A 12 -0.27 13.71 10.66
CA ASN A 12 0.70 14.17 9.67
C ASN A 12 2.16 13.83 9.99
N ARG A 13 2.39 12.96 10.95
CA ARG A 13 3.74 12.53 11.32
C ARG A 13 3.97 11.11 10.81
N LEU A 14 5.07 10.90 10.11
CA LEU A 14 5.50 9.57 9.68
C LEU A 14 5.88 8.74 10.92
N THR A 15 5.18 7.64 11.15
CA THR A 15 5.41 6.79 12.32
C THR A 15 6.08 5.47 11.98
N GLU A 16 5.82 4.92 10.80
CA GLU A 16 6.38 3.64 10.38
C GLU A 16 6.63 3.66 8.88
N MET A 17 7.66 2.98 8.45
CA MET A 17 7.99 2.81 7.04
C MET A 17 8.56 1.42 6.82
N LYS A 18 8.19 0.80 5.72
CA LYS A 18 8.66 -0.52 5.35
C LYS A 18 8.72 -0.64 3.84
N GLU A 19 9.66 -1.45 3.35
CA GLU A 19 9.75 -1.80 1.93
C GLU A 19 9.68 -3.32 1.80
N VAL A 20 9.02 -3.78 0.75
CA VAL A 20 9.03 -5.20 0.39
C VAL A 20 9.42 -5.33 -1.06
N VAL A 21 10.08 -6.43 -1.38
CA VAL A 21 10.44 -6.78 -2.74
C VAL A 21 9.82 -8.12 -3.04
N THR A 22 9.07 -8.20 -4.13
CA THR A 22 8.50 -9.46 -4.59
C THR A 22 9.17 -9.86 -5.89
N ALA A 23 9.44 -11.15 -6.06
CA ALA A 23 9.95 -11.65 -7.33
C ALA A 23 8.84 -11.48 -8.35
N GLY A 24 9.04 -10.62 -9.32
CA GLY A 24 8.05 -10.40 -10.36
C GLY A 24 7.73 -11.72 -11.05
N GLY A 25 6.46 -12.09 -11.07
CA GLY A 25 6.01 -13.28 -11.74
C GLY A 25 5.53 -12.98 -13.14
N SER A 26 5.11 -14.01 -13.82
CA SER A 26 4.35 -13.87 -15.05
C SER A 26 2.90 -13.67 -14.63
N GLY A 27 2.31 -12.59 -15.00
CA GLY A 27 0.92 -12.29 -14.66
C GLY A 27 0.64 -10.83 -14.80
N PRO A 28 -0.64 -10.45 -14.75
CA PRO A 28 -0.99 -9.04 -14.86
C PRO A 28 -0.37 -8.21 -13.73
N PHE A 29 -0.07 -6.97 -14.05
CA PHE A 29 0.50 -6.05 -13.09
C PHE A 29 -0.38 -5.92 -11.83
N SER A 30 -1.71 -5.93 -12.00
CA SER A 30 -2.64 -5.82 -10.88
C SER A 30 -2.47 -6.97 -9.87
N MET A 31 -2.18 -8.17 -10.34
CA MET A 31 -1.94 -9.30 -9.44
C MET A 31 -0.61 -9.16 -8.72
N GLN A 32 0.41 -8.70 -9.42
CA GLN A 32 1.72 -8.47 -8.83
C GLN A 32 1.64 -7.39 -7.75
N LEU A 33 0.90 -6.32 -8.02
CA LEU A 33 0.70 -5.24 -7.06
C LEU A 33 -0.07 -5.74 -5.83
N GLU A 34 -1.11 -6.55 -6.05
CA GLU A 34 -1.88 -7.11 -4.95
C GLU A 34 -1.01 -7.98 -4.05
N GLU A 35 -0.19 -8.84 -4.63
CA GLU A 35 0.72 -9.68 -3.86
C GLU A 35 1.70 -8.85 -3.03
N ALA A 36 2.27 -7.82 -3.63
CA ALA A 36 3.20 -6.94 -2.94
C ALA A 36 2.51 -6.18 -1.81
N LEU A 37 1.29 -5.70 -2.06
CA LEU A 37 0.51 -4.98 -1.05
C LEU A 37 0.16 -5.87 0.13
N VAL A 38 -0.28 -7.11 -0.14
CA VAL A 38 -0.60 -8.07 0.92
C VAL A 38 0.64 -8.36 1.77
N LEU A 39 1.77 -8.58 1.13
CA LEU A 39 3.03 -8.82 1.84
C LEU A 39 3.41 -7.60 2.68
N LEU A 40 3.30 -6.40 2.11
CA LEU A 40 3.64 -5.17 2.81
C LEU A 40 2.77 -4.98 4.05
N CYS A 41 1.46 -5.18 3.92
CA CYS A 41 0.53 -5.05 5.04
C CYS A 41 0.84 -6.07 6.13
N ARG A 42 1.19 -7.29 5.74
CA ARG A 42 1.57 -8.33 6.70
C ARG A 42 2.84 -7.94 7.45
N GLU A 43 3.84 -7.43 6.73
CA GLU A 43 5.11 -7.02 7.34
C GLU A 43 4.93 -5.83 8.27
N MET A 44 3.96 -4.97 8.00
CA MET A 44 3.67 -3.80 8.83
C MET A 44 2.64 -4.09 9.92
N ASP A 45 2.12 -5.31 9.96
CA ASP A 45 1.11 -5.75 10.93
C ASP A 45 -0.14 -4.85 10.88
N ILE A 46 -0.63 -4.63 9.68
CA ILE A 46 -1.86 -3.86 9.45
C ILE A 46 -2.79 -4.66 8.55
N PRO A 47 -4.12 -4.44 8.66
CA PRO A 47 -5.05 -5.08 7.73
C PRO A 47 -4.91 -4.47 6.34
N ALA A 48 -5.35 -5.22 5.33
CA ALA A 48 -5.34 -4.73 3.97
C ALA A 48 -6.48 -3.72 3.79
N PRO A 49 -6.21 -2.57 3.15
CA PRO A 49 -7.25 -1.59 2.89
C PRO A 49 -8.18 -2.02 1.77
N MET A 50 -9.33 -1.35 1.68
CA MET A 50 -10.23 -1.52 0.55
C MET A 50 -9.70 -0.67 -0.61
N TRP A 51 -9.36 -1.32 -1.72
CA TRP A 51 -8.87 -0.62 -2.90
C TRP A 51 -10.06 0.00 -3.64
N MET A 52 -10.03 1.32 -3.87
CA MET A 52 -11.10 2.05 -4.52
C MET A 52 -10.65 2.60 -5.87
N LYS A 53 -11.59 3.10 -6.68
CA LYS A 53 -11.28 3.66 -7.99
C LYS A 53 -10.24 4.78 -7.93
N LYS A 54 -10.30 5.63 -6.91
CA LYS A 54 -9.32 6.71 -6.75
C LYS A 54 -7.90 6.16 -6.62
N ASN A 55 -7.75 5.00 -5.98
CA ASN A 55 -6.45 4.37 -5.82
C ASN A 55 -5.91 3.90 -7.16
N THR A 56 -6.76 3.34 -8.01
CA THR A 56 -6.35 2.94 -9.36
C THR A 56 -5.87 4.15 -10.15
N LYS A 57 -6.62 5.24 -10.11
CA LYS A 57 -6.26 6.46 -10.86
C LYS A 57 -4.95 7.07 -10.34
N GLU A 58 -4.81 7.18 -9.04
CA GLU A 58 -3.61 7.74 -8.42
C GLU A 58 -2.40 6.88 -8.72
N PHE A 59 -2.54 5.58 -8.56
CA PHE A 59 -1.41 4.68 -8.78
C PHE A 59 -0.98 4.67 -10.24
N ALA A 60 -1.93 4.70 -11.17
CA ALA A 60 -1.62 4.78 -12.59
C ALA A 60 -0.89 6.08 -12.94
N ALA A 61 -1.29 7.20 -12.33
CA ALA A 61 -0.72 8.51 -12.64
C ALA A 61 0.61 8.76 -11.92
N PHE A 62 0.73 8.33 -10.67
CA PHE A 62 1.83 8.73 -9.79
C PHE A 62 2.65 7.57 -9.23
N HIS A 63 2.28 6.34 -9.49
CA HIS A 63 2.89 5.13 -8.93
C HIS A 63 2.84 5.13 -7.40
N GLN A 64 1.86 5.84 -6.85
CA GLN A 64 1.60 5.90 -5.41
C GLN A 64 0.14 6.21 -5.16
N THR A 65 -0.35 5.81 -3.99
CA THR A 65 -1.71 6.14 -3.58
C THR A 65 -1.78 6.14 -2.05
N ILE A 66 -2.86 6.69 -1.52
CA ILE A 66 -3.06 6.82 -0.07
C ILE A 66 -4.40 6.18 0.29
N PHE A 67 -4.38 5.40 1.37
CA PHE A 67 -5.58 4.80 1.95
C PHE A 67 -5.88 5.51 3.27
N PHE A 68 -7.13 5.94 3.44
CA PHE A 68 -7.59 6.61 4.65
C PHE A 68 -8.36 5.64 5.54
N ARG A 69 -8.69 6.04 6.77
CA ARG A 69 -9.36 5.19 7.75
C ARG A 69 -10.64 4.56 7.24
N GLU A 70 -11.44 5.32 6.49
CA GLU A 70 -12.72 4.84 5.97
C GLU A 70 -12.57 3.74 4.92
N GLN A 71 -11.36 3.46 4.49
CA GLN A 71 -11.10 2.36 3.55
C GLN A 71 -10.78 1.05 4.27
N TYR A 72 -11.00 1.01 5.57
CA TYR A 72 -10.81 -0.18 6.39
C TYR A 72 -12.12 -0.59 7.05
N THR A 73 -12.37 -1.89 7.13
CA THR A 73 -13.57 -2.41 7.79
C THR A 73 -13.40 -2.47 9.30
N GLU A 74 -12.18 -2.37 9.79
CA GLU A 74 -11.89 -2.40 11.21
C GLU A 74 -11.15 -1.13 11.63
N LYS A 75 -11.11 -0.88 12.93
CA LYS A 75 -10.41 0.28 13.45
C LYS A 75 -8.91 0.06 13.32
N VAL A 76 -8.21 1.05 12.77
CA VAL A 76 -6.76 1.01 12.60
C VAL A 76 -6.07 2.08 13.45
N ARG A 77 -4.77 1.88 13.70
CA ARG A 77 -3.98 2.72 14.60
C ARG A 77 -3.35 3.95 13.93
N PHE A 78 -3.69 4.21 12.67
CA PHE A 78 -3.08 5.28 11.88
C PHE A 78 -4.16 6.07 11.15
N ASP A 79 -3.80 7.27 10.67
CA ASP A 79 -4.72 8.13 9.94
C ASP A 79 -4.72 7.82 8.45
N ARG A 80 -3.54 7.51 7.91
CA ARG A 80 -3.42 7.15 6.50
C ARG A 80 -2.23 6.22 6.27
N PHE A 81 -2.35 5.45 5.22
CA PHE A 81 -1.33 4.51 4.77
C PHE A 81 -1.00 4.85 3.32
N GLN A 82 0.22 5.24 3.06
CA GLN A 82 0.68 5.59 1.71
C GLN A 82 1.55 4.46 1.17
N ILE A 83 1.26 4.05 -0.07
CA ILE A 83 2.13 3.11 -0.76
C ILE A 83 2.72 3.78 -1.99
N ARG A 84 3.95 3.39 -2.31
CA ARG A 84 4.65 3.88 -3.49
C ARG A 84 5.47 2.76 -4.10
N MET A 85 5.36 2.60 -5.42
CA MET A 85 6.19 1.65 -6.15
C MET A 85 7.53 2.30 -6.44
N LEU A 86 8.61 1.64 -6.03
CA LEU A 86 9.97 2.11 -6.24
C LEU A 86 10.55 1.47 -7.50
N GLU A 87 11.39 2.20 -8.17
CA GLU A 87 12.04 1.72 -9.39
C GLU A 87 13.11 0.67 -9.08
#